data_c703e78e14d9b996f9b20fd40db793c5
#
_entry.id   c703e78e14d9b996f9b20fd40db793c5
#
_cell.length_a   1.000
_cell.length_b   1.000
_cell.length_c   1.000
_cell.angle_alpha   90.00
_cell.angle_beta   90.00
_cell.angle_gamma   90.00
#
_symmetry.space_group_name_H-M   'P 1'
#
loop_
_entity.id
_entity.type
_entity.pdbx_description
1 polymer ?
#
loop_
_entity_poly.entity_id
_entity_poly.type
_entity_poly.pdbx_seq_one_letter_code
_entity_poly.pdbx_strand_id
1 'polypeptide(L)'
;MNKHIYSYMKHYINLKISPEYALLISGKWGTGKTFFINNYLEKESHEEIKFIKISLFGIKSVNEIHKQIIFQLIGTKEGSLANSVIQIGSSILDAFGKKINLGINDIPIEQVLKTLTKKLDKEIIFIFDDLERITVNIPEILGYINILVERLQLKTILLANELELDKKNQYKEFKEKIIGKTFLLKQDFNTSFETFVELINLSKTVIMDNKTTIENIFIIAEYHNLRHVRQSLLDFEHFFENIEEKFQTHKELMQELIEIFFALSIEIKNGKFDIQDLNDFQYIKTFEYYDEQRTAEEEKKEFTRKPL
;
A
#
# COMPACT_ATOMS: atom_id res chain seq x y z
N MET A 1 -14.91 1.96 8.28
CA MET A 1 -13.89 2.60 9.14
C MET A 1 -13.36 3.86 8.44
N ASN A 2 -12.59 4.76 9.06
CA ASN A 2 -11.97 5.96 8.44
C ASN A 2 -12.91 7.01 7.78
N LYS A 3 -14.21 7.02 8.08
CA LYS A 3 -15.18 7.99 7.50
C LYS A 3 -14.80 9.45 7.75
N HIS A 4 -14.20 9.75 8.91
CA HIS A 4 -13.75 11.10 9.26
C HIS A 4 -12.61 11.60 8.36
N ILE A 5 -11.69 10.70 7.96
CA ILE A 5 -10.61 11.02 7.02
C ILE A 5 -11.21 11.31 5.64
N TYR A 6 -12.11 10.44 5.17
CA TYR A 6 -12.81 10.62 3.91
C TYR A 6 -13.56 11.96 3.85
N SER A 7 -14.34 12.28 4.89
CA SER A 7 -15.09 13.53 4.98
C SER A 7 -14.18 14.76 4.99
N TYR A 8 -13.07 14.69 5.72
CA TYR A 8 -12.12 15.80 5.75
C TYR A 8 -11.37 15.98 4.43
N MET A 9 -10.98 14.89 3.78
CA MET A 9 -10.39 14.95 2.44
C MET A 9 -11.34 15.61 1.45
N LYS A 10 -12.63 15.22 1.47
CA LYS A 10 -13.65 15.84 0.62
C LYS A 10 -13.80 17.34 0.91
N HIS A 11 -13.80 17.73 2.19
CA HIS A 11 -13.80 19.14 2.57
C HIS A 11 -12.54 19.87 2.05
N TYR A 12 -11.34 19.30 2.30
CA TYR A 12 -10.06 19.88 1.89
C TYR A 12 -9.96 20.08 0.37
N ILE A 13 -10.40 19.08 -0.40
CA ILE A 13 -10.42 19.12 -1.86
C ILE A 13 -11.38 20.18 -2.38
N ASN A 14 -12.54 20.37 -1.76
CA ASN A 14 -13.57 21.32 -2.18
C ASN A 14 -13.37 22.75 -1.65
N LEU A 15 -12.29 23.03 -0.92
CA LEU A 15 -11.98 24.40 -0.52
C LEU A 15 -11.79 25.29 -1.77
N LYS A 16 -12.47 26.45 -1.80
CA LYS A 16 -12.36 27.40 -2.91
C LYS A 16 -10.99 28.09 -2.98
N ILE A 17 -10.31 28.19 -1.84
CA ILE A 17 -8.99 28.80 -1.70
C ILE A 17 -8.06 27.73 -1.14
N SER A 18 -6.84 27.68 -1.67
CA SER A 18 -5.82 26.77 -1.13
C SER A 18 -5.56 27.09 0.35
N PRO A 19 -5.55 26.07 1.22
CA PRO A 19 -5.29 26.29 2.63
C PRO A 19 -3.80 26.50 2.94
N GLU A 20 -2.93 26.46 1.92
CA GLU A 20 -1.47 26.64 2.01
C GLU A 20 -0.76 25.63 2.91
N TYR A 21 -1.34 24.47 3.11
CA TYR A 21 -0.72 23.33 3.81
C TYR A 21 -1.07 22.00 3.14
N ALA A 22 -0.23 21.00 3.34
CA ALA A 22 -0.49 19.64 2.90
C ALA A 22 -1.26 18.85 3.97
N LEU A 23 -2.08 17.90 3.52
CA LEU A 23 -2.75 16.92 4.35
C LEU A 23 -1.91 15.65 4.41
N LEU A 24 -1.57 15.17 5.62
CA LEU A 24 -0.87 13.90 5.80
C LEU A 24 -1.83 12.79 6.24
N ILE A 25 -1.87 11.70 5.50
CA ILE A 25 -2.49 10.44 5.90
C ILE A 25 -1.38 9.49 6.33
N SER A 26 -1.24 9.32 7.62
CA SER A 26 -0.22 8.48 8.24
C SER A 26 -0.73 7.07 8.51
N GLY A 27 0.15 6.08 8.43
CA GLY A 27 -0.14 4.70 8.82
C GLY A 27 1.06 3.80 8.58
N LYS A 28 1.19 2.73 9.36
CA LYS A 28 2.24 1.73 9.19
C LYS A 28 2.21 1.11 7.77
N TRP A 29 3.27 0.44 7.39
CA TRP A 29 3.27 -0.32 6.14
C TRP A 29 2.19 -1.42 6.17
N GLY A 30 1.50 -1.58 5.05
CA GLY A 30 0.42 -2.56 4.93
C GLY A 30 -0.91 -2.18 5.57
N THR A 31 -1.07 -0.97 6.14
CA THR A 31 -2.37 -0.49 6.68
C THR A 31 -3.41 -0.16 5.61
N GLY A 32 -3.03 -0.15 4.32
CA GLY A 32 -3.94 0.14 3.24
C GLY A 32 -4.02 1.62 2.82
N LYS A 33 -2.99 2.45 3.10
CA LYS A 33 -2.97 3.88 2.69
C LYS A 33 -3.25 4.06 1.20
N THR A 34 -2.46 3.38 0.36
CA THR A 34 -2.60 3.43 -1.10
C THR A 34 -3.96 2.92 -1.57
N PHE A 35 -4.48 1.88 -0.94
CA PHE A 35 -5.80 1.33 -1.22
C PHE A 35 -6.91 2.34 -0.85
N PHE A 36 -6.81 2.95 0.33
CA PHE A 36 -7.76 3.96 0.78
C PHE A 36 -7.83 5.14 -0.18
N ILE A 37 -6.68 5.68 -0.62
CA ILE A 37 -6.65 6.81 -1.55
C ILE A 37 -7.17 6.42 -2.94
N ASN A 38 -6.84 5.23 -3.46
CA ASN A 38 -7.34 4.77 -4.75
C ASN A 38 -8.87 4.64 -4.74
N ASN A 39 -9.45 4.02 -3.70
CA ASN A 39 -10.91 3.94 -3.54
C ASN A 39 -11.57 5.33 -3.41
N TYR A 40 -10.87 6.29 -2.79
CA TYR A 40 -11.34 7.66 -2.74
C TYR A 40 -11.39 8.28 -4.14
N LEU A 41 -10.31 8.14 -4.91
CA LEU A 41 -10.20 8.70 -6.26
C LEU A 41 -11.21 8.10 -7.22
N GLU A 42 -11.49 6.81 -7.13
CA GLU A 42 -12.51 6.13 -7.95
C GLU A 42 -13.93 6.64 -7.65
N LYS A 43 -14.24 6.92 -6.38
CA LYS A 43 -15.57 7.38 -5.97
C LYS A 43 -15.81 8.87 -6.17
N GLU A 44 -14.78 9.67 -6.02
CA GLU A 44 -14.82 11.13 -6.06
C GLU A 44 -14.14 11.69 -7.32
N SER A 45 -14.16 10.92 -8.44
CA SER A 45 -13.68 11.43 -9.72
C SER A 45 -14.64 12.50 -10.24
N HIS A 46 -14.17 13.72 -10.38
CA HIS A 46 -14.89 14.84 -10.95
C HIS A 46 -14.19 15.31 -12.22
N GLU A 47 -14.96 15.70 -13.24
CA GLU A 47 -14.39 16.20 -14.50
C GLU A 47 -13.56 17.48 -14.30
N GLU A 48 -13.89 18.27 -13.28
CA GLU A 48 -13.23 19.53 -12.95
C GLU A 48 -11.91 19.37 -12.16
N ILE A 49 -11.63 18.17 -11.64
CA ILE A 49 -10.45 17.91 -10.80
C ILE A 49 -9.52 16.92 -11.50
N LYS A 50 -8.24 17.23 -11.55
CA LYS A 50 -7.19 16.33 -12.01
C LYS A 50 -6.30 15.92 -10.84
N PHE A 51 -6.35 14.66 -10.46
CA PHE A 51 -5.45 14.09 -9.47
C PHE A 51 -4.13 13.65 -10.11
N ILE A 52 -3.01 14.08 -9.53
CA ILE A 52 -1.65 13.71 -9.91
C ILE A 52 -1.08 12.88 -8.77
N LYS A 53 -1.06 11.56 -8.94
CA LYS A 53 -0.53 10.65 -7.92
C LYS A 53 0.87 10.18 -8.30
N ILE A 54 1.82 10.38 -7.38
CA ILE A 54 3.23 10.03 -7.55
C ILE A 54 3.67 9.18 -6.36
N SER A 55 4.21 8.00 -6.64
CA SER A 55 4.94 7.23 -5.63
C SER A 55 6.36 7.74 -5.53
N LEU A 56 6.77 8.08 -4.33
CA LEU A 56 8.13 8.55 -4.05
C LEU A 56 9.10 7.39 -3.79
N PHE A 57 8.60 6.14 -3.78
CA PHE A 57 9.44 4.96 -3.60
C PHE A 57 10.49 4.84 -4.73
N GLY A 58 11.75 4.81 -4.33
CA GLY A 58 12.87 4.65 -5.26
C GLY A 58 13.24 5.90 -6.07
N ILE A 59 12.57 7.03 -5.87
CA ILE A 59 12.92 8.32 -6.48
C ILE A 59 14.28 8.79 -5.95
N LYS A 60 15.18 9.17 -6.89
CA LYS A 60 16.56 9.56 -6.59
C LYS A 60 16.81 11.07 -6.71
N SER A 61 15.88 11.81 -7.30
CA SER A 61 16.03 13.25 -7.46
C SER A 61 14.67 13.94 -7.63
N VAL A 62 14.58 15.23 -7.28
CA VAL A 62 13.42 16.07 -7.53
C VAL A 62 13.08 16.16 -9.03
N ASN A 63 14.09 16.09 -9.91
CA ASN A 63 13.89 16.09 -11.35
C ASN A 63 13.10 14.88 -11.84
N GLU A 64 13.19 13.71 -11.18
CA GLU A 64 12.36 12.55 -11.51
C GLU A 64 10.90 12.80 -11.15
N ILE A 65 10.64 13.50 -10.05
CA ILE A 65 9.28 13.92 -9.68
C ILE A 65 8.72 14.88 -10.74
N HIS A 66 9.51 15.85 -11.19
CA HIS A 66 9.11 16.78 -12.26
C HIS A 66 8.71 16.05 -13.53
N LYS A 67 9.52 15.07 -13.96
CA LYS A 67 9.21 14.25 -15.15
C LYS A 67 7.89 13.49 -14.99
N GLN A 68 7.65 12.88 -13.85
CA GLN A 68 6.39 12.17 -13.59
C GLN A 68 5.18 13.10 -13.56
N ILE A 69 5.31 14.30 -12.96
CA ILE A 69 4.27 15.31 -12.94
C ILE A 69 3.93 15.74 -14.37
N ILE A 70 4.93 16.14 -15.15
CA ILE A 70 4.76 16.59 -16.54
C ILE A 70 4.09 15.48 -17.36
N PHE A 71 4.56 14.24 -17.23
CA PHE A 71 4.01 13.08 -17.93
C PHE A 71 2.51 12.87 -17.61
N GLN A 72 2.11 12.95 -16.34
CA GLN A 72 0.72 12.78 -15.94
C GLN A 72 -0.17 13.98 -16.35
N LEU A 73 0.40 15.18 -16.38
CA LEU A 73 -0.35 16.39 -16.79
C LEU A 73 -0.65 16.39 -18.29
N ILE A 74 0.32 15.96 -19.11
CA ILE A 74 0.18 15.94 -20.57
C ILE A 74 -0.76 14.83 -21.04
N GLY A 75 -0.85 13.73 -20.29
CA GLY A 75 -1.64 12.54 -20.66
C GLY A 75 -1.01 11.78 -21.83
N THR A 76 -0.80 10.50 -21.68
CA THR A 76 -0.31 9.65 -22.76
C THR A 76 -1.47 9.05 -23.52
N LYS A 77 -1.69 9.53 -24.75
CA LYS A 77 -2.12 8.63 -25.81
C LYS A 77 -0.85 7.99 -26.34
N GLU A 78 -0.76 6.67 -26.28
CA GLU A 78 0.36 5.90 -26.86
C GLU A 78 0.63 6.40 -28.27
N GLY A 79 1.87 6.77 -28.57
CA GLY A 79 2.33 7.25 -29.86
C GLY A 79 2.55 8.78 -30.00
N SER A 80 2.14 9.61 -29.02
CA SER A 80 2.27 11.08 -29.14
C SER A 80 3.28 11.72 -28.19
N LEU A 81 4.03 10.93 -27.42
CA LEU A 81 4.99 11.43 -26.42
C LEU A 81 5.96 12.46 -26.98
N ALA A 82 6.58 12.16 -28.11
CA ALA A 82 7.54 13.08 -28.75
C ALA A 82 6.86 14.37 -29.19
N ASN A 83 5.67 14.29 -29.80
CA ASN A 83 4.95 15.46 -30.28
C ASN A 83 4.32 16.28 -29.17
N SER A 84 3.82 15.65 -28.10
CA SER A 84 3.26 16.37 -26.94
C SER A 84 4.33 17.06 -26.11
N VAL A 85 5.47 16.40 -25.91
CA VAL A 85 6.65 17.00 -25.24
C VAL A 85 7.23 18.12 -26.11
N ILE A 86 7.26 17.96 -27.46
CA ILE A 86 7.69 19.00 -28.39
C ILE A 86 6.69 20.16 -28.41
N GLN A 87 5.39 19.93 -28.43
CA GLN A 87 4.37 20.99 -28.41
C GLN A 87 4.34 21.74 -27.08
N ILE A 88 4.54 21.07 -25.96
CA ILE A 88 4.66 21.73 -24.65
C ILE A 88 6.01 22.40 -24.52
N GLY A 89 7.08 21.76 -24.98
CA GLY A 89 8.40 22.35 -25.08
C GLY A 89 8.36 23.62 -25.95
N SER A 90 7.70 23.60 -27.12
CA SER A 90 7.53 24.78 -27.96
C SER A 90 6.65 25.83 -27.30
N SER A 91 5.56 25.47 -26.65
CA SER A 91 4.68 26.41 -25.93
C SER A 91 5.36 27.05 -24.71
N ILE A 92 6.22 26.28 -24.02
CA ILE A 92 7.05 26.77 -22.92
C ILE A 92 8.19 27.63 -23.51
N LEU A 93 8.85 27.19 -24.58
CA LEU A 93 9.88 27.94 -25.27
C LEU A 93 9.34 29.22 -25.88
N ASP A 94 8.13 29.22 -26.43
CA ASP A 94 7.46 30.43 -26.94
C ASP A 94 7.08 31.38 -25.79
N ALA A 95 6.68 30.86 -24.64
CA ALA A 95 6.39 31.66 -23.44
C ALA A 95 7.66 32.28 -22.80
N PHE A 96 8.82 31.66 -22.98
CA PHE A 96 10.10 32.10 -22.42
C PHE A 96 11.03 32.79 -23.41
N GLY A 97 10.58 32.97 -24.67
CA GLY A 97 11.39 33.58 -25.71
C GLY A 97 12.51 32.70 -26.25
N LYS A 98 12.64 32.61 -27.53
CA LYS A 98 13.46 31.74 -28.38
C LYS A 98 14.98 31.65 -28.08
N LYS A 99 15.45 31.88 -26.87
CA LYS A 99 16.91 32.01 -26.59
C LYS A 99 17.54 30.97 -25.69
N ILE A 100 16.81 29.87 -25.30
CA ILE A 100 17.40 28.95 -24.36
C ILE A 100 17.39 27.54 -24.95
N ASN A 101 18.58 27.03 -25.25
CA ASN A 101 18.85 25.61 -25.52
C ASN A 101 18.79 24.81 -24.18
N LEU A 102 17.66 24.94 -23.47
CA LEU A 102 17.49 24.29 -22.18
C LEU A 102 16.96 22.86 -22.39
N GLY A 103 17.65 21.89 -21.81
CA GLY A 103 17.08 20.56 -21.62
C GLY A 103 15.86 20.66 -20.68
N ILE A 104 14.96 19.68 -20.75
CA ILE A 104 13.75 19.60 -19.89
C ILE A 104 14.11 19.73 -18.38
N ASN A 105 15.34 19.41 -18.01
CA ASN A 105 15.84 19.48 -16.64
C ASN A 105 16.10 20.91 -16.12
N ASP A 106 16.19 21.89 -17.01
CA ASP A 106 16.60 23.26 -16.68
C ASP A 106 15.43 24.23 -16.57
N ILE A 107 14.20 23.76 -16.87
CA ILE A 107 13.01 24.61 -16.81
C ILE A 107 12.48 24.63 -15.37
N PRO A 108 12.30 25.81 -14.75
CA PRO A 108 11.74 25.91 -13.40
C PRO A 108 10.33 25.30 -13.34
N ILE A 109 10.16 24.25 -12.54
CA ILE A 109 8.88 23.52 -12.43
C ILE A 109 7.71 24.44 -12.10
N GLU A 110 7.92 25.50 -11.32
CA GLU A 110 6.89 26.48 -10.99
C GLU A 110 6.27 27.12 -12.23
N GLN A 111 7.09 27.43 -13.23
CA GLN A 111 6.64 28.05 -14.47
C GLN A 111 5.89 27.03 -15.35
N VAL A 112 6.39 25.80 -15.40
CA VAL A 112 5.73 24.70 -16.10
C VAL A 112 4.33 24.47 -15.51
N LEU A 113 4.25 24.32 -14.20
CA LEU A 113 2.99 24.09 -13.50
C LEU A 113 2.02 25.27 -13.69
N LYS A 114 2.47 26.51 -13.51
CA LYS A 114 1.62 27.70 -13.75
C LYS A 114 1.07 27.75 -15.17
N THR A 115 1.85 27.36 -16.16
CA THR A 115 1.43 27.32 -17.56
C THR A 115 0.43 26.19 -17.82
N LEU A 116 0.69 25.01 -17.28
CA LEU A 116 -0.15 23.83 -17.48
C LEU A 116 -1.48 23.95 -16.72
N THR A 117 -1.48 24.45 -15.48
CA THR A 117 -2.71 24.67 -14.72
C THR A 117 -3.65 25.63 -15.40
N LYS A 118 -3.12 26.72 -15.99
CA LYS A 118 -3.94 27.67 -16.77
C LYS A 118 -4.54 27.08 -18.05
N LYS A 119 -3.83 26.09 -18.67
CA LYS A 119 -4.30 25.49 -19.94
C LYS A 119 -5.31 24.35 -19.72
N LEU A 120 -5.28 23.69 -18.57
CA LEU A 120 -6.09 22.50 -18.32
C LEU A 120 -7.53 22.82 -17.93
N ASP A 121 -7.81 24.06 -17.49
CA ASP A 121 -9.11 24.49 -16.96
C ASP A 121 -9.66 23.50 -15.90
N LYS A 122 -8.74 22.89 -15.16
CA LYS A 122 -9.02 21.90 -14.10
C LYS A 122 -8.22 22.22 -12.86
N GLU A 123 -8.82 22.00 -11.71
CA GLU A 123 -8.10 22.04 -10.45
C GLU A 123 -7.14 20.83 -10.34
N ILE A 124 -5.89 21.09 -10.00
CA ILE A 124 -4.87 20.03 -9.85
C ILE A 124 -4.66 19.77 -8.37
N ILE A 125 -4.75 18.49 -8.00
CA ILE A 125 -4.48 18.01 -6.65
C ILE A 125 -3.35 16.99 -6.70
N PHE A 126 -2.29 17.26 -5.94
CA PHE A 126 -1.16 16.34 -5.84
C PHE A 126 -1.35 15.32 -4.73
N ILE A 127 -0.93 14.08 -5.00
CA ILE A 127 -0.90 12.99 -4.04
C ILE A 127 0.49 12.35 -4.10
N PHE A 128 1.26 12.49 -3.03
CA PHE A 128 2.56 11.85 -2.91
C PHE A 128 2.47 10.66 -1.97
N ASP A 129 2.76 9.48 -2.50
CA ASP A 129 2.73 8.21 -1.77
C ASP A 129 4.14 7.75 -1.41
N ASP A 130 4.27 6.97 -0.33
CA ASP A 130 5.52 6.41 0.17
C ASP A 130 6.62 7.45 0.49
N LEU A 131 6.25 8.59 1.09
CA LEU A 131 7.17 9.68 1.40
C LEU A 131 8.36 9.21 2.28
N GLU A 132 8.14 8.26 3.19
CA GLU A 132 9.19 7.72 4.05
C GLU A 132 10.22 6.86 3.29
N ARG A 133 9.88 6.40 2.08
CA ARG A 133 10.72 5.49 1.27
C ARG A 133 11.57 6.21 0.23
N ILE A 134 11.52 7.52 0.20
CA ILE A 134 12.33 8.30 -0.72
C ILE A 134 13.81 8.22 -0.36
N THR A 135 14.66 8.17 -1.38
CA THR A 135 16.13 8.17 -1.21
C THR A 135 16.73 9.57 -1.19
N VAL A 136 16.00 10.55 -1.67
CA VAL A 136 16.36 11.98 -1.61
C VAL A 136 16.28 12.49 -0.18
N ASN A 137 17.05 13.51 0.15
CA ASN A 137 17.02 14.13 1.49
C ASN A 137 15.61 14.67 1.80
N ILE A 138 15.06 14.32 2.97
CA ILE A 138 13.73 14.73 3.39
C ILE A 138 13.51 16.24 3.37
N PRO A 139 14.43 17.10 3.87
CA PRO A 139 14.32 18.55 3.73
C PRO A 139 14.14 19.04 2.30
N GLU A 140 14.84 18.44 1.33
CA GLU A 140 14.74 18.82 -0.08
C GLU A 140 13.34 18.53 -0.63
N ILE A 141 12.80 17.34 -0.33
CA ILE A 141 11.45 16.97 -0.77
C ILE A 141 10.37 17.79 -0.08
N LEU A 142 10.50 18.00 1.21
CA LEU A 142 9.55 18.84 1.95
C LEU A 142 9.62 20.29 1.48
N GLY A 143 10.83 20.81 1.20
CA GLY A 143 11.01 22.12 0.57
C GLY A 143 10.32 22.20 -0.81
N TYR A 144 10.42 21.15 -1.60
CA TYR A 144 9.70 21.04 -2.87
C TYR A 144 8.17 21.03 -2.68
N ILE A 145 7.67 20.25 -1.75
CA ILE A 145 6.23 20.20 -1.41
C ILE A 145 5.76 21.59 -0.92
N ASN A 146 6.58 22.30 -0.14
CA ASN A 146 6.27 23.66 0.30
C ASN A 146 6.07 24.63 -0.88
N ILE A 147 6.88 24.50 -1.94
CA ILE A 147 6.71 25.30 -3.17
C ILE A 147 5.34 25.02 -3.80
N LEU A 148 4.93 23.76 -3.87
CA LEU A 148 3.61 23.41 -4.42
C LEU A 148 2.48 24.01 -3.59
N VAL A 149 2.57 23.89 -2.28
CA VAL A 149 1.50 24.25 -1.33
C VAL A 149 1.41 25.77 -1.13
N GLU A 150 2.52 26.41 -0.79
CA GLU A 150 2.58 27.83 -0.39
C GLU A 150 2.68 28.76 -1.59
N ARG A 151 3.62 28.50 -2.52
CA ARG A 151 3.85 29.40 -3.66
C ARG A 151 2.91 29.20 -4.85
N LEU A 152 2.58 27.92 -5.12
CA LEU A 152 1.69 27.57 -6.22
C LEU A 152 0.24 27.40 -5.78
N GLN A 153 -0.01 27.41 -4.48
CA GLN A 153 -1.33 27.25 -3.84
C GLN A 153 -2.07 26.00 -4.32
N LEU A 154 -1.31 24.90 -4.56
CA LEU A 154 -1.84 23.62 -5.02
C LEU A 154 -2.14 22.71 -3.84
N LYS A 155 -3.33 22.15 -3.79
CA LYS A 155 -3.73 21.20 -2.77
C LYS A 155 -2.90 19.94 -2.88
N THR A 156 -2.37 19.49 -1.74
CA THR A 156 -1.43 18.37 -1.69
C THR A 156 -1.77 17.41 -0.56
N ILE A 157 -1.84 16.14 -0.89
CA ILE A 157 -2.07 15.03 0.05
C ILE A 157 -0.81 14.17 0.09
N LEU A 158 -0.34 13.87 1.28
CA LEU A 158 0.84 13.05 1.54
C LEU A 158 0.40 11.74 2.18
N LEU A 159 0.95 10.62 1.73
CA LEU A 159 0.78 9.32 2.34
C LEU A 159 2.13 8.86 2.86
N ALA A 160 2.22 8.53 4.14
CA ALA A 160 3.48 8.10 4.73
C ALA A 160 3.30 7.17 5.94
N ASN A 161 4.35 6.41 6.24
CA ASN A 161 4.55 5.89 7.58
C ASN A 161 5.32 6.94 8.39
N GLU A 162 4.59 7.76 9.14
CA GLU A 162 5.19 8.89 9.87
C GLU A 162 6.18 8.45 10.94
N LEU A 163 6.00 7.26 11.54
CA LEU A 163 6.96 6.71 12.49
C LEU A 163 8.35 6.50 11.86
N GLU A 164 8.42 6.20 10.58
CA GLU A 164 9.68 6.09 9.85
C GLU A 164 10.23 7.47 9.44
N LEU A 165 9.37 8.43 9.16
CA LEU A 165 9.77 9.82 8.91
C LEU A 165 10.35 10.48 10.16
N ASP A 166 9.77 10.25 11.33
CA ASP A 166 10.25 10.79 12.60
C ASP A 166 11.69 10.36 12.95
N LYS A 167 12.15 9.25 12.41
CA LYS A 167 13.53 8.77 12.53
C LYS A 167 14.51 9.55 11.63
N LYS A 168 14.00 10.30 10.64
CA LYS A 168 14.82 11.04 9.70
C LYS A 168 15.12 12.44 10.23
N ASN A 169 16.37 12.86 10.05
CA ASN A 169 16.81 14.17 10.49
C ASN A 169 15.96 15.30 9.89
N GLN A 170 15.68 16.30 10.71
CA GLN A 170 14.98 17.54 10.32
C GLN A 170 13.51 17.38 9.87
N TYR A 171 12.92 16.17 9.86
CA TYR A 171 11.52 16.00 9.45
C TYR A 171 10.57 16.87 10.29
N LYS A 172 10.74 16.86 11.62
CA LYS A 172 9.85 17.58 12.54
C LYS A 172 9.83 19.10 12.31
N GLU A 173 10.99 19.67 12.01
CA GLU A 173 11.14 21.11 11.74
C GLU A 173 10.34 21.53 10.50
N PHE A 174 10.41 20.71 9.45
CA PHE A 174 9.69 21.00 8.20
C PHE A 174 8.20 20.65 8.28
N LYS A 175 7.85 19.61 9.06
CA LYS A 175 6.46 19.16 9.24
C LYS A 175 5.55 20.30 9.71
N GLU A 176 5.96 21.02 10.75
CA GLU A 176 5.16 22.10 11.36
C GLU A 176 4.77 23.17 10.34
N LYS A 177 5.66 23.49 9.41
CA LYS A 177 5.42 24.49 8.37
C LYS A 177 4.52 23.99 7.24
N ILE A 178 4.69 22.73 6.83
CA ILE A 178 4.13 22.21 5.57
C ILE A 178 2.85 21.43 5.77
N ILE A 179 2.77 20.66 6.88
CA ILE A 179 1.67 19.75 7.15
C ILE A 179 0.72 20.36 8.16
N GLY A 180 -0.42 20.86 7.67
CA GLY A 180 -1.41 21.49 8.55
C GLY A 180 -2.28 20.48 9.31
N LYS A 181 -2.47 19.27 8.75
CA LYS A 181 -3.26 18.22 9.40
C LYS A 181 -2.71 16.84 9.13
N THR A 182 -2.65 16.02 10.19
CA THR A 182 -2.28 14.60 10.11
C THR A 182 -3.44 13.73 10.54
N PHE A 183 -3.76 12.70 9.75
CA PHE A 183 -4.73 11.67 10.08
C PHE A 183 -4.06 10.31 10.16
N LEU A 184 -4.32 9.58 11.23
CA LEU A 184 -3.88 8.19 11.37
C LEU A 184 -4.93 7.27 10.73
N LEU A 185 -4.55 6.62 9.62
CA LEU A 185 -5.39 5.64 8.96
C LEU A 185 -5.45 4.37 9.81
N LYS A 186 -6.65 4.01 10.22
CA LYS A 186 -6.90 2.71 10.86
C LYS A 186 -7.12 1.65 9.80
N GLN A 187 -6.52 0.51 10.03
CA GLN A 187 -6.65 -0.66 9.16
C GLN A 187 -8.11 -1.12 9.10
N ASP A 188 -8.59 -1.40 7.91
CA ASP A 188 -9.93 -1.91 7.65
C ASP A 188 -9.81 -3.31 7.04
N PHE A 189 -9.69 -4.33 7.91
CA PHE A 189 -9.55 -5.71 7.51
C PHE A 189 -10.75 -6.16 6.67
N ASN A 190 -11.97 -5.91 7.15
CA ASN A 190 -13.18 -6.39 6.52
C ASN A 190 -13.32 -5.90 5.07
N THR A 191 -13.22 -4.59 4.84
CA THR A 191 -13.33 -4.02 3.49
C THR A 191 -12.19 -4.51 2.58
N SER A 192 -10.98 -4.64 3.12
CA SER A 192 -9.82 -5.11 2.36
C SER A 192 -9.94 -6.59 2.02
N PHE A 193 -10.35 -7.42 2.99
CA PHE A 193 -10.52 -8.84 2.81
C PHE A 193 -11.56 -9.16 1.73
N GLU A 194 -12.73 -8.53 1.78
CA GLU A 194 -13.78 -8.68 0.76
C GLU A 194 -13.26 -8.34 -0.65
N THR A 195 -12.48 -7.26 -0.77
CA THR A 195 -11.85 -6.91 -2.06
C THR A 195 -10.83 -7.94 -2.51
N PHE A 196 -10.05 -8.51 -1.57
CA PHE A 196 -9.03 -9.51 -1.92
C PHE A 196 -9.63 -10.86 -2.31
N VAL A 197 -10.75 -11.24 -1.70
CA VAL A 197 -11.48 -12.47 -2.03
C VAL A 197 -12.03 -12.44 -3.46
N GLU A 198 -12.27 -11.27 -4.04
CA GLU A 198 -12.63 -11.18 -5.47
C GLU A 198 -11.47 -11.55 -6.43
N LEU A 199 -10.26 -11.70 -5.93
CA LEU A 199 -9.09 -12.12 -6.72
C LEU A 199 -8.92 -13.65 -6.80
N ILE A 200 -9.65 -14.40 -5.97
CA ILE A 200 -9.65 -15.86 -5.91
C ILE A 200 -10.99 -16.41 -6.42
N ASN A 201 -10.99 -17.63 -6.88
CA ASN A 201 -12.17 -18.24 -7.50
C ASN A 201 -12.53 -19.60 -6.89
N LEU A 202 -11.60 -20.54 -6.90
CA LEU A 202 -11.86 -21.93 -6.47
C LEU A 202 -12.07 -22.03 -4.95
N SER A 203 -11.20 -21.39 -4.17
CA SER A 203 -11.26 -21.40 -2.71
C SER A 203 -12.21 -20.35 -2.12
N LYS A 204 -12.84 -19.51 -2.94
CA LYS A 204 -13.63 -18.35 -2.52
C LYS A 204 -14.67 -18.68 -1.45
N THR A 205 -15.46 -19.72 -1.66
CA THR A 205 -16.52 -20.13 -0.72
C THR A 205 -15.94 -20.57 0.62
N VAL A 206 -14.92 -21.43 0.58
CA VAL A 206 -14.26 -21.94 1.78
C VAL A 206 -13.57 -20.83 2.57
N ILE A 207 -12.92 -19.90 1.90
CA ILE A 207 -12.29 -18.71 2.51
C ILE A 207 -13.34 -17.80 3.14
N MET A 208 -14.46 -17.56 2.48
CA MET A 208 -15.54 -16.72 3.03
C MET A 208 -16.19 -17.35 4.27
N ASP A 209 -16.40 -18.65 4.27
CA ASP A 209 -16.93 -19.40 5.42
C ASP A 209 -15.99 -19.33 6.64
N ASN A 210 -14.68 -19.17 6.40
CA ASN A 210 -13.64 -19.10 7.43
C ASN A 210 -13.10 -17.69 7.67
N LYS A 211 -13.78 -16.63 7.19
CA LYS A 211 -13.35 -15.23 7.33
C LYS A 211 -13.00 -14.86 8.77
N THR A 212 -13.85 -15.22 9.73
CA THR A 212 -13.66 -14.90 11.15
C THR A 212 -12.40 -15.56 11.71
N THR A 213 -12.13 -16.81 11.33
CA THR A 213 -10.91 -17.53 11.71
C THR A 213 -9.67 -16.81 11.20
N ILE A 214 -9.65 -16.45 9.92
CA ILE A 214 -8.54 -15.72 9.30
C ILE A 214 -8.34 -14.34 9.95
N GLU A 215 -9.42 -13.61 10.25
CA GLU A 215 -9.36 -12.32 10.95
C GLU A 215 -8.76 -12.48 12.36
N ASN A 216 -9.17 -13.49 13.11
CA ASN A 216 -8.64 -13.78 14.44
C ASN A 216 -7.14 -14.10 14.40
N ILE A 217 -6.68 -14.92 13.46
CA ILE A 217 -5.27 -15.24 13.28
C ILE A 217 -4.48 -13.96 12.98
N PHE A 218 -4.99 -13.11 12.10
CA PHE A 218 -4.36 -11.85 11.74
C PHE A 218 -4.26 -10.87 12.93
N ILE A 219 -5.28 -10.84 13.80
CA ILE A 219 -5.29 -10.03 15.01
C ILE A 219 -4.29 -10.57 16.04
N ILE A 220 -4.30 -11.88 16.29
CA ILE A 220 -3.44 -12.55 17.28
C ILE A 220 -1.96 -12.44 16.90
N ALA A 221 -1.64 -12.51 15.62
CA ALA A 221 -0.27 -12.37 15.13
C ALA A 221 0.33 -10.98 15.37
N GLU A 222 -0.48 -9.97 15.72
CA GLU A 222 -0.08 -8.56 15.91
C GLU A 222 0.67 -7.96 14.72
N TYR A 223 0.59 -8.63 13.57
CA TYR A 223 1.28 -8.26 12.34
C TYR A 223 0.30 -7.65 11.33
N HIS A 224 -0.01 -6.38 11.54
CA HIS A 224 -1.04 -5.65 10.82
C HIS A 224 -0.62 -5.25 9.40
N ASN A 225 -0.42 -6.22 8.50
CA ASN A 225 -0.05 -5.99 7.11
C ASN A 225 -1.03 -6.64 6.12
N LEU A 226 -2.00 -5.86 5.65
CA LEU A 226 -3.01 -6.32 4.68
C LEU A 226 -2.43 -6.84 3.35
N ARG A 227 -1.23 -6.39 2.97
CA ARG A 227 -0.55 -6.92 1.78
C ARG A 227 -0.24 -8.41 1.95
N HIS A 228 0.16 -8.82 3.13
CA HIS A 228 0.44 -10.23 3.41
C HIS A 228 -0.84 -11.07 3.46
N VAL A 229 -1.95 -10.53 3.99
CA VAL A 229 -3.25 -11.20 3.90
C VAL A 229 -3.62 -11.47 2.43
N ARG A 230 -3.49 -10.46 1.57
CA ARG A 230 -3.74 -10.62 0.13
C ARG A 230 -2.85 -11.69 -0.50
N GLN A 231 -1.57 -11.69 -0.18
CA GLN A 231 -0.63 -12.69 -0.68
C GLN A 231 -0.99 -14.09 -0.18
N SER A 232 -1.31 -14.23 1.12
CA SER A 232 -1.70 -15.53 1.70
C SER A 232 -2.98 -16.08 1.08
N LEU A 233 -3.94 -15.21 0.71
CA LEU A 233 -5.14 -15.65 -0.02
C LEU A 233 -4.81 -16.20 -1.41
N LEU A 234 -3.92 -15.55 -2.14
CA LEU A 234 -3.48 -16.03 -3.47
C LEU A 234 -2.64 -17.32 -3.36
N ASP A 235 -1.78 -17.41 -2.35
CA ASP A 235 -0.99 -18.61 -2.07
C ASP A 235 -1.91 -19.77 -1.68
N PHE A 236 -2.97 -19.51 -0.88
CA PHE A 236 -3.97 -20.52 -0.51
C PHE A 236 -4.80 -20.97 -1.71
N GLU A 237 -5.18 -20.08 -2.62
CA GLU A 237 -5.88 -20.44 -3.86
C GLU A 237 -5.06 -21.48 -4.66
N HIS A 238 -3.76 -21.22 -4.84
CA HIS A 238 -2.87 -22.18 -5.51
C HIS A 238 -2.71 -23.48 -4.74
N PHE A 239 -2.63 -23.44 -3.41
CA PHE A 239 -2.61 -24.63 -2.57
C PHE A 239 -3.90 -25.44 -2.73
N PHE A 240 -5.06 -24.79 -2.69
CA PHE A 240 -6.38 -25.38 -2.79
C PHE A 240 -6.59 -26.10 -4.12
N GLU A 241 -6.06 -25.58 -5.24
CA GLU A 241 -6.10 -26.23 -6.56
C GLU A 241 -5.47 -27.63 -6.54
N ASN A 242 -4.52 -27.88 -5.66
CA ASN A 242 -3.78 -29.14 -5.57
C ASN A 242 -4.36 -30.11 -4.52
N ILE A 243 -5.43 -29.75 -3.82
CA ILE A 243 -6.13 -30.62 -2.87
C ILE A 243 -7.10 -31.51 -3.65
N GLU A 244 -7.11 -32.81 -3.41
CA GLU A 244 -8.08 -33.71 -4.00
C GLU A 244 -9.53 -33.29 -3.65
N GLU A 245 -10.44 -33.32 -4.61
CA GLU A 245 -11.82 -32.85 -4.52
C GLU A 245 -12.58 -33.41 -3.31
N LYS A 246 -12.35 -34.69 -2.96
CA LYS A 246 -12.94 -35.34 -1.79
C LYS A 246 -12.61 -34.64 -0.46
N PHE A 247 -11.45 -34.00 -0.35
CA PHE A 247 -11.02 -33.25 0.83
C PHE A 247 -11.49 -31.80 0.82
N GLN A 248 -11.62 -31.19 -0.36
CA GLN A 248 -12.10 -29.81 -0.50
C GLN A 248 -13.52 -29.62 0.07
N THR A 249 -14.33 -30.67 0.06
CA THR A 249 -15.72 -30.66 0.58
C THR A 249 -15.81 -30.99 2.07
N HIS A 250 -14.73 -31.41 2.71
CA HIS A 250 -14.72 -31.78 4.13
C HIS A 250 -14.51 -30.54 5.01
N LYS A 251 -15.57 -30.02 5.60
CA LYS A 251 -15.57 -28.71 6.29
C LYS A 251 -14.57 -28.62 7.44
N GLU A 252 -14.54 -29.62 8.32
CA GLU A 252 -13.66 -29.63 9.51
C GLU A 252 -12.19 -29.64 9.08
N LEU A 253 -11.82 -30.50 8.12
CA LEU A 253 -10.47 -30.56 7.58
C LEU A 253 -10.08 -29.23 6.91
N MET A 254 -10.98 -28.62 6.14
CA MET A 254 -10.70 -27.33 5.50
C MET A 254 -10.51 -26.21 6.52
N GLN A 255 -11.27 -26.21 7.60
CA GLN A 255 -11.06 -25.26 8.70
C GLN A 255 -9.68 -25.40 9.33
N GLU A 256 -9.28 -26.61 9.69
CA GLU A 256 -7.95 -26.90 10.27
C GLU A 256 -6.82 -26.50 9.30
N LEU A 257 -6.96 -26.85 8.03
CA LEU A 257 -5.97 -26.49 7.00
C LEU A 257 -5.86 -24.97 6.83
N ILE A 258 -6.96 -24.24 6.85
CA ILE A 258 -6.97 -22.78 6.78
C ILE A 258 -6.29 -22.17 8.02
N GLU A 259 -6.60 -22.67 9.21
CA GLU A 259 -5.98 -22.21 10.46
C GLU A 259 -4.46 -22.37 10.40
N ILE A 260 -3.98 -23.55 10.07
CA ILE A 260 -2.54 -23.83 9.96
C ILE A 260 -1.89 -23.01 8.85
N PHE A 261 -2.50 -23.00 7.66
CA PHE A 261 -1.94 -22.31 6.50
C PHE A 261 -1.78 -20.80 6.74
N PHE A 262 -2.84 -20.13 7.24
CA PHE A 262 -2.78 -18.69 7.48
C PHE A 262 -1.90 -18.34 8.68
N ALA A 263 -1.89 -19.13 9.75
CA ALA A 263 -0.99 -18.92 10.87
C ALA A 263 0.48 -18.99 10.42
N LEU A 264 0.87 -20.07 9.74
CA LEU A 264 2.23 -20.22 9.21
C LEU A 264 2.59 -19.14 8.18
N SER A 265 1.69 -18.88 7.24
CA SER A 265 1.92 -17.85 6.21
C SER A 265 2.17 -16.47 6.82
N ILE A 266 1.43 -16.09 7.85
CA ILE A 266 1.60 -14.79 8.53
C ILE A 266 2.90 -14.77 9.35
N GLU A 267 3.21 -15.82 10.12
CA GLU A 267 4.42 -15.87 10.94
C GLU A 267 5.70 -15.91 10.10
N ILE A 268 5.71 -16.62 8.97
CA ILE A 268 6.83 -16.61 8.01
C ILE A 268 7.00 -15.20 7.42
N LYS A 269 5.92 -14.57 6.97
CA LYS A 269 5.97 -13.21 6.41
C LYS A 269 6.32 -12.14 7.45
N ASN A 270 6.07 -12.42 8.71
CA ASN A 270 6.48 -11.57 9.85
C ASN A 270 7.96 -11.76 10.21
N GLY A 271 8.61 -12.79 9.69
CA GLY A 271 10.00 -13.14 9.99
C GLY A 271 10.20 -13.75 11.38
N LYS A 272 9.15 -14.22 12.02
CA LYS A 272 9.21 -14.94 13.31
C LYS A 272 9.43 -16.43 13.11
N PHE A 273 9.20 -16.94 11.92
CA PHE A 273 9.32 -18.34 11.57
C PHE A 273 10.04 -18.48 10.22
N ASP A 274 11.07 -19.34 10.14
CA ASP A 274 11.76 -19.63 8.88
C ASP A 274 11.12 -20.86 8.21
N ILE A 275 11.13 -20.88 6.88
CA ILE A 275 10.69 -22.05 6.11
C ILE A 275 11.52 -23.30 6.43
N GLN A 276 12.78 -23.13 6.83
CA GLN A 276 13.63 -24.23 7.26
C GLN A 276 13.13 -24.90 8.54
N ASP A 277 12.54 -24.13 9.45
CA ASP A 277 11.95 -24.63 10.69
C ASP A 277 10.76 -25.59 10.44
N LEU A 278 10.08 -25.46 9.27
CA LEU A 278 9.01 -26.39 8.88
C LEU A 278 9.51 -27.83 8.70
N ASN A 279 10.73 -28.01 8.21
CA ASN A 279 11.31 -29.34 8.04
C ASN A 279 11.61 -29.98 9.40
N ASP A 280 12.11 -29.19 10.34
CA ASP A 280 12.41 -29.65 11.69
C ASP A 280 11.11 -29.97 12.47
N PHE A 281 10.05 -29.17 12.26
CA PHE A 281 8.74 -29.41 12.87
C PHE A 281 8.09 -30.69 12.37
N GLN A 282 8.30 -31.07 11.12
CA GLN A 282 7.81 -32.36 10.58
C GLN A 282 8.47 -33.55 11.27
N TYR A 283 9.76 -33.48 11.60
CA TYR A 283 10.47 -34.52 12.36
C TYR A 283 9.98 -34.61 13.80
N ILE A 284 9.78 -33.49 14.49
CA ILE A 284 9.34 -33.46 15.90
C ILE A 284 7.95 -34.11 16.06
N LYS A 285 6.97 -33.76 15.25
CA LYS A 285 5.63 -34.35 15.29
C LYS A 285 5.63 -35.84 14.95
N THR A 286 6.49 -36.25 14.03
CA THR A 286 6.63 -37.66 13.67
C THR A 286 7.22 -38.47 14.86
N PHE A 287 8.17 -37.90 15.58
CA PHE A 287 8.75 -38.53 16.77
C PHE A 287 7.75 -38.60 17.94
N GLU A 288 7.02 -37.54 18.24
CA GLU A 288 5.98 -37.52 19.28
C GLU A 288 4.88 -38.54 18.98
N TYR A 289 4.42 -38.67 17.75
CA TYR A 289 3.41 -39.65 17.34
C TYR A 289 3.92 -41.10 17.48
N TYR A 290 5.19 -41.36 17.16
CA TYR A 290 5.77 -42.69 17.33
C TYR A 290 6.06 -43.03 18.79
N ASP A 291 6.43 -42.07 19.62
CA ASP A 291 6.63 -42.25 21.06
C ASP A 291 5.29 -42.47 21.78
N GLU A 292 4.22 -41.77 21.44
CA GLU A 292 2.89 -42.04 22.00
C GLU A 292 2.36 -43.44 21.61
N GLN A 293 2.57 -43.87 20.36
CA GLN A 293 2.18 -45.23 19.95
C GLN A 293 3.03 -46.28 20.66
N ARG A 294 4.31 -46.04 20.84
CA ARG A 294 5.22 -46.96 21.52
C ARG A 294 4.88 -47.08 23.00
N THR A 295 4.58 -45.98 23.68
CA THR A 295 4.13 -45.99 25.08
C THR A 295 2.79 -46.74 25.23
N ALA A 296 1.84 -46.50 24.33
CA ALA A 296 0.55 -47.22 24.34
C ALA A 296 0.67 -48.70 24.04
N GLU A 297 1.63 -49.13 23.20
CA GLU A 297 1.93 -50.55 22.98
C GLU A 297 2.67 -51.20 24.16
N GLU A 298 3.55 -50.47 24.82
CA GLU A 298 4.28 -50.94 26.00
C GLU A 298 3.32 -51.10 27.20
N GLU A 299 2.42 -50.14 27.43
CA GLU A 299 1.36 -50.27 28.44
C GLU A 299 0.40 -51.44 28.18
N LYS A 300 0.01 -51.68 26.90
CA LYS A 300 -0.78 -52.85 26.53
C LYS A 300 -0.03 -54.18 26.80
N LYS A 301 1.28 -54.22 26.57
CA LYS A 301 2.12 -55.42 26.86
C LYS A 301 2.33 -55.65 28.34
N GLU A 302 2.38 -54.62 29.17
CA GLU A 302 2.45 -54.74 30.62
C GLU A 302 1.12 -55.22 31.22
N PHE A 303 -0.01 -54.76 30.66
CA PHE A 303 -1.34 -55.22 31.11
C PHE A 303 -1.62 -56.70 30.79
N THR A 304 -0.99 -57.22 29.71
CA THR A 304 -1.11 -58.63 29.32
C THR A 304 -0.13 -59.53 30.03
N ARG A 305 0.83 -59.01 30.82
CA ARG A 305 1.84 -59.77 31.57
C ARG A 305 1.59 -59.93 33.09
N LYS A 306 0.45 -59.44 33.61
CA LYS A 306 0.09 -59.75 35.01
C LYS A 306 -0.48 -61.19 35.11
N PRO A 307 0.18 -62.11 35.76
CA PRO A 307 -0.40 -63.46 36.03
C PRO A 307 -1.52 -63.34 37.06
N LEU A 308 -2.52 -64.20 36.87
CA LEU A 308 -3.62 -64.42 37.78
C LEU A 308 -3.12 -64.85 39.15
#